data_cc2aa95f86ee545b142dd3d6908ac3a0
#
_entry.id   cc2aa95f86ee545b142dd3d6908ac3a0
#
_cell.length_a   1.000
_cell.length_b   1.000
_cell.length_c   1.000
_cell.angle_alpha   90.00
_cell.angle_beta   90.00
_cell.angle_gamma   90.00
#
_symmetry.space_group_name_H-M   'P 1'
#
loop_
_entity.id
_entity.type
_entity.pdbx_description
1 polymer ?
#
loop_
_entity_poly.entity_id
_entity_poly.type
_entity_poly.pdbx_seq_one_letter_code
_entity_poly.pdbx_strand_id
1 'polypeptide(L)'
;MIKRTSKSSTWVWTLTCLVCFTISGCVGEADVTPLAEPSAPPSLAAKSPSPLVKSAATNAEPQRLPTSTVTPTGGDQPPPRTGLGDLLAGQNLDDLFSGEGAGQFRSFEMPTVDDQRVAAWGIRKISSQHLDLYTDLPADPAVDELPHVFDLAVPQWCDYFDVDPTLAKTWRMAAYLINDKARFERAGLFPSDLPTFLNGFQRSAELWLYRQPTEYYQRLLLLHEGTHGFMHWALGGTGPPWYMEGVAELLGTHSWQDGQLALNHFPESKEATPHWGRIKVIKKETEAGQAKSIEEIMRYDTNAHLRVEPYAWCWAAAAFFDGNPAYRAAFRQLQKRTRDETQVFSNAFQNSLSNEWVHITRQWQVFVINMEYGYDIQREAFDRKPTASLPAAGVQITIAADRGWQSSGYVLEAGQTYKIEASGRYQVDNQTKIWWCEPNGITIRYHRGVPLGILLGSIVDEDKPPGSKSALATPDVIGMGVESPVERSGMLYLRINDSPAELSNNAGERTLNVPR
;
A
#
# COMPACT_ATOMS: atom_id res chain seq x y z
N MET A 1 -15.82 -28.35 -45.65
CA MET A 1 -15.07 -27.07 -45.76
C MET A 1 -15.96 -25.96 -45.27
N ILE A 2 -15.91 -25.62 -43.99
CA ILE A 2 -16.61 -24.48 -43.41
C ILE A 2 -15.58 -23.74 -42.59
N LYS A 3 -15.14 -22.58 -43.05
CA LYS A 3 -14.26 -21.66 -42.34
C LYS A 3 -15.03 -21.01 -41.21
N ARG A 4 -14.73 -21.31 -39.97
CA ARG A 4 -15.10 -20.52 -38.80
C ARG A 4 -14.06 -19.43 -38.62
N THR A 5 -14.41 -18.20 -38.89
CA THR A 5 -13.64 -17.02 -38.47
C THR A 5 -13.99 -16.69 -37.03
N SER A 6 -13.07 -16.92 -36.10
CA SER A 6 -13.20 -16.44 -34.73
C SER A 6 -12.84 -14.95 -34.71
N LYS A 7 -13.79 -14.10 -34.41
CA LYS A 7 -13.53 -12.70 -34.05
C LYS A 7 -13.07 -12.70 -32.58
N SER A 8 -11.78 -12.50 -32.34
CA SER A 8 -11.27 -12.16 -31.03
C SER A 8 -11.60 -10.71 -30.75
N SER A 9 -12.54 -10.44 -29.85
CA SER A 9 -12.77 -9.10 -29.29
C SER A 9 -11.67 -8.81 -28.28
N THR A 10 -10.71 -7.99 -28.67
CA THR A 10 -9.65 -7.50 -27.78
C THR A 10 -10.22 -6.31 -27.00
N TRP A 11 -10.51 -6.52 -25.73
CA TRP A 11 -10.88 -5.45 -24.80
C TRP A 11 -9.59 -4.75 -24.34
N VAL A 12 -9.41 -3.52 -24.73
CA VAL A 12 -8.30 -2.69 -24.24
C VAL A 12 -8.85 -1.77 -23.16
N TRP A 13 -8.47 -2.03 -21.93
CA TRP A 13 -8.79 -1.18 -20.77
C TRP A 13 -7.75 -0.07 -20.67
N THR A 14 -8.19 1.14 -20.79
CA THR A 14 -7.41 2.32 -20.47
C THR A 14 -8.05 2.97 -19.25
N LEU A 15 -7.41 2.88 -18.11
CA LEU A 15 -7.93 3.41 -16.85
C LEU A 15 -7.20 4.68 -16.46
N THR A 16 -7.96 5.62 -15.96
CA THR A 16 -7.52 6.94 -15.57
C THR A 16 -7.09 6.96 -14.11
N CYS A 17 -5.90 7.47 -13.84
CA CYS A 17 -5.43 7.74 -12.48
C CYS A 17 -6.02 9.03 -11.93
N LEU A 18 -6.94 8.90 -11.00
CA LEU A 18 -7.59 10.03 -10.35
C LEU A 18 -7.12 10.15 -8.91
N VAL A 19 -6.00 10.82 -8.67
CA VAL A 19 -5.51 11.07 -7.30
C VAL A 19 -5.59 12.55 -6.97
N CYS A 20 -6.50 12.91 -6.10
CA CYS A 20 -6.68 14.28 -5.66
C CYS A 20 -6.25 14.51 -4.24
N PHE A 21 -5.50 15.59 -4.02
CA PHE A 21 -5.41 16.25 -2.73
C PHE A 21 -5.94 17.68 -2.84
N THR A 22 -7.08 17.95 -2.24
CA THR A 22 -7.40 19.28 -1.75
C THR A 22 -7.40 19.22 -0.22
N ILE A 23 -6.26 19.52 0.38
CA ILE A 23 -6.23 20.01 1.75
C ILE A 23 -5.97 21.52 1.63
N SER A 24 -7.05 22.31 1.60
CA SER A 24 -6.99 23.74 1.92
C SER A 24 -6.64 23.88 3.40
N GLY A 25 -5.35 24.04 3.69
CA GLY A 25 -4.89 24.56 4.95
C GLY A 25 -4.90 26.07 4.86
N CYS A 26 -5.75 26.73 5.62
CA CYS A 26 -5.66 28.17 5.86
C CYS A 26 -4.28 28.50 6.41
N VAL A 27 -3.48 29.25 5.64
CA VAL A 27 -2.27 29.90 6.13
C VAL A 27 -2.71 31.25 6.69
N GLY A 28 -2.74 31.32 8.02
CA GLY A 28 -2.76 32.60 8.72
C GLY A 28 -1.34 33.15 8.71
N GLU A 29 -1.19 34.36 8.23
CA GLU A 29 0.03 35.15 8.38
C GLU A 29 0.35 35.34 9.88
N ALA A 30 1.53 34.93 10.30
CA ALA A 30 2.07 35.23 11.63
C ALA A 30 3.32 36.09 11.49
N ASP A 31 3.23 37.26 12.08
CA ASP A 31 4.29 38.26 12.26
C ASP A 31 5.54 37.64 12.92
N VAL A 32 6.70 38.03 12.39
CA VAL A 32 8.02 37.62 12.89
C VAL A 32 8.51 38.65 13.90
N THR A 33 8.60 38.25 15.17
CA THR A 33 9.41 38.97 16.19
C THR A 33 10.46 38.02 16.76
N PRO A 34 11.68 38.48 17.10
CA PRO A 34 12.82 37.60 17.36
C PRO A 34 12.84 37.00 18.77
N LEU A 35 13.39 35.78 18.83
CA LEU A 35 13.51 34.89 19.98
C LEU A 35 14.50 35.43 21.04
N ALA A 36 14.07 35.37 22.30
CA ALA A 36 14.91 35.45 23.49
C ALA A 36 15.27 34.04 23.98
N GLU A 37 16.48 33.92 24.56
CA GLU A 37 17.09 32.67 25.06
C GLU A 37 16.33 32.02 26.21
N PRO A 38 16.45 30.69 26.39
CA PRO A 38 15.69 29.95 27.41
C PRO A 38 16.37 29.91 28.78
N SER A 39 15.59 30.18 29.82
CA SER A 39 15.96 30.00 31.23
C SER A 39 15.62 28.59 31.70
N ALA A 40 16.44 28.07 32.64
CA ALA A 40 16.43 26.71 33.18
C ALA A 40 15.14 26.33 33.96
N PRO A 41 14.79 25.03 34.06
CA PRO A 41 13.56 24.56 34.69
C PRO A 41 13.69 24.41 36.21
N PRO A 42 12.59 24.56 36.97
CA PRO A 42 12.59 24.31 38.40
C PRO A 42 12.28 22.83 38.74
N SER A 43 12.84 22.42 39.87
CA SER A 43 12.78 21.13 40.55
C SER A 43 11.36 20.63 40.87
N LEU A 44 11.12 19.32 40.59
CA LEU A 44 9.91 18.58 40.93
C LEU A 44 9.95 18.08 42.38
N ALA A 45 8.99 18.51 43.19
CA ALA A 45 8.65 17.93 44.48
C ALA A 45 7.56 16.85 44.31
N ALA A 46 7.80 15.72 44.94
CA ALA A 46 6.90 14.56 44.96
C ALA A 46 5.58 14.83 45.70
N LYS A 47 4.46 14.38 45.15
CA LYS A 47 3.17 14.24 45.86
C LYS A 47 2.67 12.81 45.81
N SER A 48 2.32 12.31 46.99
CA SER A 48 1.78 10.98 47.29
C SER A 48 0.34 10.79 46.78
N PRO A 49 -0.14 9.54 46.62
CA PRO A 49 -1.46 9.23 46.06
C PRO A 49 -2.57 9.24 47.10
N SER A 50 -3.77 9.64 46.69
CA SER A 50 -5.03 9.54 47.45
C SER A 50 -5.97 8.50 46.82
N PRO A 51 -6.92 7.93 47.57
CA PRO A 51 -7.45 6.60 47.38
C PRO A 51 -8.71 6.52 46.50
N LEU A 52 -8.93 5.30 45.97
CA LEU A 52 -10.09 4.83 45.21
C LEU A 52 -11.44 5.06 45.88
N VAL A 53 -12.37 5.64 45.15
CA VAL A 53 -13.82 5.63 45.48
C VAL A 53 -14.51 4.65 44.53
N LYS A 54 -15.13 3.62 45.12
CA LYS A 54 -16.04 2.70 44.43
C LYS A 54 -17.38 3.42 44.21
N SER A 55 -17.89 3.42 43.01
CA SER A 55 -19.28 3.81 42.72
C SER A 55 -20.03 2.62 42.15
N ALA A 56 -21.23 2.40 42.72
CA ALA A 56 -22.11 1.29 42.46
C ALA A 56 -22.89 1.48 41.15
N ALA A 57 -23.10 0.38 40.44
CA ALA A 57 -23.96 0.31 39.29
C ALA A 57 -25.46 0.32 39.71
N THR A 58 -26.24 1.16 39.08
CA THR A 58 -27.72 1.08 39.09
C THR A 58 -28.20 0.87 37.66
N ASN A 59 -28.93 -0.23 37.47
CA ASN A 59 -29.68 -0.56 36.28
C ASN A 59 -30.81 0.44 36.07
N ALA A 60 -30.94 0.98 34.87
CA ALA A 60 -32.17 1.64 34.41
C ALA A 60 -32.49 1.17 32.98
N GLU A 61 -33.67 0.67 32.82
CA GLU A 61 -34.35 0.17 31.63
C GLU A 61 -34.68 1.32 30.64
N PRO A 62 -34.62 1.17 29.31
CA PRO A 62 -34.96 2.27 28.40
C PRO A 62 -36.45 2.36 28.13
N GLN A 63 -37.04 3.49 28.49
CA GLN A 63 -38.41 3.87 28.13
C GLN A 63 -38.53 4.22 26.66
N ARG A 64 -39.55 3.65 26.00
CA ARG A 64 -40.00 4.00 24.63
C ARG A 64 -40.69 5.36 24.63
N LEU A 65 -40.29 6.25 23.74
CA LEU A 65 -41.01 7.48 23.40
C LEU A 65 -42.01 7.23 22.25
N PRO A 66 -43.15 7.93 22.22
CA PRO A 66 -44.22 7.66 21.27
C PRO A 66 -43.97 8.28 19.89
N THR A 67 -44.38 7.55 18.86
CA THR A 67 -44.45 7.98 17.47
C THR A 67 -45.55 9.03 17.30
N SER A 68 -45.17 10.23 16.86
CA SER A 68 -46.14 11.22 16.37
C SER A 68 -45.98 11.32 14.83
N THR A 69 -47.08 11.00 14.16
CA THR A 69 -47.29 11.20 12.72
C THR A 69 -47.51 12.69 12.44
N VAL A 70 -46.64 13.29 11.64
CA VAL A 70 -46.83 14.62 11.06
C VAL A 70 -46.85 14.49 9.55
N THR A 71 -47.95 14.90 8.96
CA THR A 71 -48.15 15.03 7.50
C THR A 71 -47.36 16.23 6.97
N PRO A 72 -46.64 16.14 5.84
CA PRO A 72 -45.92 17.28 5.30
C PRO A 72 -46.80 18.10 4.36
N THR A 73 -46.97 19.37 4.69
CA THR A 73 -47.42 20.40 3.76
C THR A 73 -46.27 21.31 3.37
N GLY A 74 -46.00 21.42 2.07
CA GLY A 74 -45.48 22.61 1.37
C GLY A 74 -44.05 23.04 1.54
N GLY A 75 -43.24 22.78 0.56
CA GLY A 75 -42.38 23.69 -0.15
C GLY A 75 -41.28 24.45 0.59
N ASP A 76 -40.08 23.92 0.56
CA ASP A 76 -38.85 24.70 0.36
C ASP A 76 -37.75 23.74 -0.13
N GLN A 77 -37.38 23.86 -1.40
CA GLN A 77 -36.22 23.15 -1.94
C GLN A 77 -34.94 23.86 -1.46
N PRO A 78 -33.96 23.12 -0.91
CA PRO A 78 -32.63 23.68 -0.71
C PRO A 78 -31.95 23.91 -2.06
N PRO A 79 -31.04 24.90 -2.15
CA PRO A 79 -30.33 25.19 -3.39
C PRO A 79 -29.50 23.97 -3.85
N PRO A 80 -29.33 23.77 -5.16
CA PRO A 80 -28.65 22.60 -5.71
C PRO A 80 -27.21 22.57 -5.24
N ARG A 81 -26.86 21.54 -4.49
CA ARG A 81 -25.45 21.16 -4.28
C ARG A 81 -24.98 20.50 -5.57
N THR A 82 -24.31 21.26 -6.43
CA THR A 82 -23.53 20.72 -7.55
C THR A 82 -22.34 19.94 -6.96
N GLY A 83 -22.57 18.69 -6.62
CA GLY A 83 -21.52 17.73 -6.32
C GLY A 83 -20.91 17.24 -7.63
N LEU A 84 -19.63 16.89 -7.60
CA LEU A 84 -18.89 16.28 -8.74
C LEU A 84 -19.62 15.06 -9.34
N GLY A 85 -20.47 14.38 -8.55
CA GLY A 85 -21.35 13.30 -8.99
C GLY A 85 -22.41 13.72 -10.02
N ASP A 86 -22.92 14.97 -9.94
CA ASP A 86 -23.95 15.46 -10.85
C ASP A 86 -23.39 15.86 -12.23
N LEU A 87 -22.09 16.18 -12.30
CA LEU A 87 -21.37 16.45 -13.56
C LEU A 87 -21.07 15.16 -14.36
N LEU A 88 -21.03 14.03 -13.69
CA LEU A 88 -20.75 12.71 -14.29
C LEU A 88 -22.01 11.88 -14.52
N ALA A 89 -23.16 12.24 -13.94
CA ALA A 89 -24.42 11.52 -14.01
C ALA A 89 -25.07 11.50 -15.42
N GLY A 90 -24.47 12.17 -16.40
CA GLY A 90 -24.92 12.19 -17.80
C GLY A 90 -24.03 11.42 -18.77
N GLN A 91 -22.90 10.87 -18.32
CA GLN A 91 -22.03 10.06 -19.16
C GLN A 91 -22.08 8.60 -18.68
N ASN A 92 -22.71 7.77 -19.48
CA ASN A 92 -22.69 6.32 -19.27
C ASN A 92 -21.27 5.85 -19.61
N LEU A 93 -20.46 5.58 -18.57
CA LEU A 93 -19.09 5.07 -18.73
C LEU A 93 -19.07 3.71 -19.45
N ASP A 94 -20.15 2.93 -19.38
CA ASP A 94 -20.29 1.70 -20.14
C ASP A 94 -20.38 1.97 -21.66
N ASP A 95 -20.86 3.13 -22.09
CA ASP A 95 -20.87 3.53 -23.51
C ASP A 95 -19.47 3.95 -24.01
N LEU A 96 -18.60 4.43 -23.13
CA LEU A 96 -17.18 4.68 -23.44
C LEU A 96 -16.40 3.36 -23.64
N PHE A 97 -16.90 2.28 -23.08
CA PHE A 97 -16.25 0.96 -23.08
C PHE A 97 -17.04 -0.11 -23.84
N SER A 98 -18.29 0.14 -24.25
CA SER A 98 -19.05 -0.74 -25.13
C SER A 98 -18.65 -0.50 -26.58
N GLY A 99 -18.37 -1.57 -27.31
CA GLY A 99 -17.66 -1.59 -28.59
C GLY A 99 -18.32 -0.90 -29.81
N GLU A 100 -19.35 -0.06 -29.66
CA GLU A 100 -19.92 0.75 -30.75
C GLU A 100 -19.62 2.26 -30.60
N GLY A 101 -19.15 2.72 -29.43
CA GLY A 101 -18.72 4.09 -29.18
C GLY A 101 -17.26 4.23 -28.77
N ALA A 102 -16.52 3.12 -28.64
CA ALA A 102 -15.10 3.14 -28.36
C ALA A 102 -14.35 3.79 -29.51
N GLY A 103 -14.02 5.05 -29.38
CA GLY A 103 -13.09 5.72 -30.28
C GLY A 103 -11.87 4.82 -30.45
N GLN A 104 -11.48 4.60 -31.70
CA GLN A 104 -10.37 3.71 -32.07
C GLN A 104 -9.18 3.98 -31.12
N PHE A 105 -8.91 3.04 -30.19
CA PHE A 105 -7.69 3.09 -29.41
C PHE A 105 -6.52 3.12 -30.38
N ARG A 106 -5.71 4.18 -30.30
CA ARG A 106 -4.54 4.30 -31.15
C ARG A 106 -3.63 3.10 -30.89
N SER A 107 -3.08 2.55 -31.96
CA SER A 107 -2.01 1.57 -31.85
C SER A 107 -0.87 2.15 -30.98
N PHE A 108 0.05 1.30 -30.46
CA PHE A 108 1.26 1.77 -29.78
C PHE A 108 2.25 2.48 -30.72
N GLU A 109 1.75 3.13 -31.74
CA GLU A 109 2.50 4.01 -32.61
C GLU A 109 2.58 5.39 -31.96
N MET A 110 3.79 5.95 -32.00
CA MET A 110 4.04 7.31 -31.51
C MET A 110 3.15 8.31 -32.23
N PRO A 111 2.54 9.26 -31.50
CA PRO A 111 1.75 10.30 -32.13
C PRO A 111 2.62 11.17 -33.05
N THR A 112 2.06 11.59 -34.17
CA THR A 112 2.70 12.59 -35.03
C THR A 112 2.44 13.97 -34.45
N VAL A 113 3.51 14.63 -33.95
CA VAL A 113 3.44 15.97 -33.36
C VAL A 113 4.15 16.96 -34.25
N ASP A 114 3.51 18.07 -34.56
CA ASP A 114 4.12 19.23 -35.24
C ASP A 114 4.90 20.07 -34.20
N ASP A 115 6.20 19.77 -34.05
CA ASP A 115 7.05 20.42 -33.06
C ASP A 115 7.16 21.95 -33.26
N GLN A 116 7.05 22.47 -34.50
CA GLN A 116 7.06 23.92 -34.75
C GLN A 116 5.79 24.61 -34.24
N ARG A 117 4.64 24.01 -34.49
CA ARG A 117 3.35 24.46 -33.95
C ARG A 117 3.34 24.43 -32.43
N VAL A 118 3.83 23.35 -31.85
CA VAL A 118 3.89 23.15 -30.39
C VAL A 118 4.79 24.21 -29.74
N ALA A 119 5.97 24.46 -30.31
CA ALA A 119 6.89 25.49 -29.85
C ALA A 119 6.27 26.91 -29.95
N ALA A 120 5.48 27.20 -31.00
CA ALA A 120 4.79 28.48 -31.15
C ALA A 120 3.78 28.75 -30.02
N TRP A 121 3.27 27.74 -29.35
CA TRP A 121 2.44 27.83 -28.14
C TRP A 121 3.24 27.85 -26.84
N GLY A 122 4.58 27.96 -26.90
CA GLY A 122 5.46 27.99 -25.74
C GLY A 122 5.55 26.65 -25.00
N ILE A 123 5.30 25.55 -25.68
CA ILE A 123 5.51 24.19 -25.20
C ILE A 123 6.87 23.73 -25.72
N ARG A 124 7.76 23.34 -24.81
CA ARG A 124 9.09 22.83 -25.14
C ARG A 124 9.08 21.31 -25.14
N LYS A 125 9.94 20.73 -25.99
CA LYS A 125 10.16 19.28 -26.08
C LYS A 125 11.49 18.91 -25.46
N ILE A 126 11.50 17.83 -24.68
CA ILE A 126 12.70 17.19 -24.14
C ILE A 126 12.62 15.72 -24.51
N SER A 127 13.63 15.19 -25.19
CA SER A 127 13.59 13.82 -25.69
C SER A 127 14.68 12.98 -25.07
N SER A 128 14.35 11.72 -24.80
CA SER A 128 15.31 10.66 -24.45
C SER A 128 15.12 9.44 -25.36
N GLN A 129 15.69 8.30 -25.01
CA GLN A 129 15.53 7.09 -25.79
C GLN A 129 14.08 6.61 -25.82
N HIS A 130 13.38 6.65 -24.68
CA HIS A 130 12.06 6.05 -24.53
C HIS A 130 10.92 7.05 -24.34
N LEU A 131 11.23 8.35 -24.15
CA LEU A 131 10.23 9.37 -23.88
C LEU A 131 10.46 10.64 -24.68
N ASP A 132 9.40 11.15 -25.32
CA ASP A 132 9.28 12.54 -25.78
C ASP A 132 8.40 13.29 -24.79
N LEU A 133 8.97 14.16 -23.96
CA LEU A 133 8.26 14.98 -22.99
C LEU A 133 7.97 16.37 -23.58
N TYR A 134 6.70 16.75 -23.63
CA TYR A 134 6.22 18.08 -24.01
C TYR A 134 5.72 18.80 -22.76
N THR A 135 6.23 20.01 -22.50
CA THR A 135 5.81 20.76 -21.30
C THR A 135 5.82 22.27 -21.53
N ASP A 136 4.88 22.97 -20.91
CA ASP A 136 4.82 24.43 -20.83
C ASP A 136 5.45 24.99 -19.55
N LEU A 137 6.06 24.13 -18.75
CA LEU A 137 6.88 24.55 -17.62
C LEU A 137 8.21 25.16 -18.09
N PRO A 138 8.76 26.15 -17.37
CA PRO A 138 10.10 26.67 -17.64
C PRO A 138 11.15 25.55 -17.50
N ALA A 139 12.37 25.83 -17.99
CA ALA A 139 13.50 24.94 -17.76
C ALA A 139 13.78 24.83 -16.26
N ASP A 140 13.80 23.59 -15.78
CA ASP A 140 14.00 23.24 -14.38
C ASP A 140 14.65 21.85 -14.33
N PRO A 141 15.75 21.65 -13.59
CA PRO A 141 16.43 20.37 -13.52
C PRO A 141 15.51 19.19 -13.19
N ALA A 142 14.56 19.36 -12.26
CA ALA A 142 13.63 18.33 -11.85
C ALA A 142 12.60 17.96 -12.94
N VAL A 143 12.30 18.88 -13.85
CA VAL A 143 11.45 18.63 -15.02
C VAL A 143 12.28 18.04 -16.17
N ASP A 144 13.48 18.58 -16.37
CA ASP A 144 14.32 18.23 -17.52
C ASP A 144 14.97 16.84 -17.39
N GLU A 145 15.07 16.31 -16.14
CA GLU A 145 15.52 14.94 -15.86
C GLU A 145 14.45 13.86 -16.11
N LEU A 146 13.15 14.22 -16.19
CA LEU A 146 12.06 13.24 -16.27
C LEU A 146 12.19 12.24 -17.43
N PRO A 147 12.61 12.64 -18.65
CA PRO A 147 12.85 11.66 -19.71
C PRO A 147 13.97 10.67 -19.37
N HIS A 148 15.02 11.10 -18.68
CA HIS A 148 16.09 10.23 -18.23
C HIS A 148 15.59 9.27 -17.12
N VAL A 149 14.79 9.75 -16.17
CA VAL A 149 14.14 8.91 -15.15
C VAL A 149 13.30 7.81 -15.82
N PHE A 150 12.56 8.15 -16.88
CA PHE A 150 11.77 7.18 -17.63
C PHE A 150 12.65 6.13 -18.32
N ASP A 151 13.76 6.53 -18.92
CA ASP A 151 14.72 5.60 -19.53
C ASP A 151 15.30 4.60 -18.51
N LEU A 152 15.58 5.06 -17.29
CA LEU A 152 16.07 4.21 -16.19
C LEU A 152 15.00 3.26 -15.66
N ALA A 153 13.72 3.57 -15.85
CA ALA A 153 12.61 2.70 -15.43
C ALA A 153 12.41 1.53 -16.39
N VAL A 154 12.66 1.71 -17.70
CA VAL A 154 12.40 0.68 -18.72
C VAL A 154 13.09 -0.66 -18.44
N PRO A 155 14.39 -0.74 -18.14
CA PRO A 155 15.04 -2.01 -17.81
C PRO A 155 14.46 -2.63 -16.52
N GLN A 156 14.03 -1.83 -15.54
CA GLN A 156 13.43 -2.34 -14.31
C GLN A 156 12.01 -2.88 -14.55
N TRP A 157 11.24 -2.26 -15.45
CA TRP A 157 9.97 -2.83 -15.91
C TRP A 157 10.19 -4.14 -16.68
N CYS A 158 11.20 -4.21 -17.54
CA CYS A 158 11.55 -5.45 -18.25
C CYS A 158 11.86 -6.58 -17.26
N ASP A 159 12.67 -6.31 -16.24
CA ASP A 159 12.99 -7.28 -15.18
C ASP A 159 11.74 -7.66 -14.36
N TYR A 160 10.93 -6.68 -13.98
CA TYR A 160 9.71 -6.93 -13.21
C TYR A 160 8.72 -7.83 -13.95
N PHE A 161 8.51 -7.61 -15.23
CA PHE A 161 7.55 -8.32 -16.07
C PHE A 161 8.13 -9.46 -16.90
N ASP A 162 9.38 -9.86 -16.64
CA ASP A 162 10.06 -10.94 -17.39
C ASP A 162 9.99 -10.73 -18.92
N VAL A 163 10.27 -9.49 -19.36
CA VAL A 163 10.27 -9.05 -20.76
C VAL A 163 11.72 -8.93 -21.25
N ASP A 164 12.03 -9.51 -22.41
CA ASP A 164 13.36 -9.34 -23.02
C ASP A 164 13.63 -7.85 -23.28
N PRO A 165 14.67 -7.25 -22.66
CA PRO A 165 15.00 -5.84 -22.85
C PRO A 165 15.31 -5.47 -24.30
N THR A 166 15.68 -6.44 -25.15
CA THR A 166 15.92 -6.18 -26.58
C THR A 166 14.66 -5.77 -27.33
N LEU A 167 13.49 -6.23 -26.87
CA LEU A 167 12.19 -5.85 -27.44
C LEU A 167 11.82 -4.40 -27.09
N ALA A 168 12.24 -3.93 -25.92
CA ALA A 168 11.95 -2.57 -25.46
C ALA A 168 12.82 -1.49 -26.14
N LYS A 169 13.90 -1.84 -26.86
CA LYS A 169 14.82 -0.87 -27.44
C LYS A 169 14.17 0.19 -28.32
N THR A 170 13.09 -0.16 -29.01
CA THR A 170 12.35 0.74 -29.92
C THR A 170 11.05 1.23 -29.32
N TRP A 171 10.68 0.75 -28.13
CA TRP A 171 9.46 1.21 -27.44
C TRP A 171 9.63 2.65 -26.95
N ARG A 172 8.64 3.49 -27.27
CA ARG A 172 8.64 4.90 -26.90
C ARG A 172 7.25 5.37 -26.51
N MET A 173 7.20 6.42 -25.73
CA MET A 173 5.97 7.14 -25.37
C MET A 173 6.13 8.65 -25.53
N ALA A 174 5.02 9.34 -25.71
CA ALA A 174 4.91 10.80 -25.63
C ALA A 174 4.23 11.17 -24.32
N ALA A 175 4.85 12.04 -23.52
CA ALA A 175 4.25 12.56 -22.29
C ALA A 175 4.00 14.08 -22.43
N TYR A 176 2.84 14.50 -21.96
CA TYR A 176 2.41 15.90 -21.93
C TYR A 176 2.30 16.33 -20.47
N LEU A 177 3.34 17.04 -19.98
CA LEU A 177 3.36 17.59 -18.63
C LEU A 177 2.77 18.99 -18.63
N ILE A 178 1.56 19.10 -18.13
CA ILE A 178 0.64 20.19 -18.33
C ILE A 178 0.57 21.09 -17.08
N ASN A 179 0.89 22.39 -17.26
CA ASN A 179 0.59 23.42 -16.28
C ASN A 179 -0.64 24.26 -16.73
N ASP A 180 -0.73 24.64 -18.00
CA ASP A 180 -1.89 25.33 -18.61
C ASP A 180 -2.56 24.43 -19.65
N LYS A 181 -3.67 23.79 -19.28
CA LYS A 181 -4.45 22.91 -20.15
C LYS A 181 -4.88 23.57 -21.46
N ALA A 182 -5.33 24.83 -21.39
CA ALA A 182 -5.82 25.53 -22.56
C ALA A 182 -4.72 25.75 -23.63
N ARG A 183 -3.45 25.79 -23.20
CA ARG A 183 -2.31 25.87 -24.11
C ARG A 183 -2.13 24.57 -24.89
N PHE A 184 -2.26 23.41 -24.23
CA PHE A 184 -2.18 22.09 -24.87
C PHE A 184 -3.37 21.83 -25.79
N GLU A 185 -4.57 22.26 -25.42
CA GLU A 185 -5.77 22.17 -26.29
C GLU A 185 -5.54 22.96 -27.59
N ARG A 186 -5.05 24.21 -27.50
CA ARG A 186 -4.74 25.05 -28.67
C ARG A 186 -3.61 24.49 -29.53
N ALA A 187 -2.62 23.88 -28.92
CA ALA A 187 -1.54 23.21 -29.62
C ALA A 187 -1.98 21.89 -30.30
N GLY A 188 -3.16 21.35 -29.95
CA GLY A 188 -3.68 20.08 -30.47
C GLY A 188 -3.09 18.85 -29.77
N LEU A 189 -2.52 19.03 -28.55
CA LEU A 189 -1.93 17.96 -27.75
C LEU A 189 -2.87 17.45 -26.64
N PHE A 190 -4.07 18.02 -26.54
CA PHE A 190 -5.10 17.59 -25.59
C PHE A 190 -6.40 17.33 -26.37
N PRO A 191 -6.62 16.09 -26.84
CA PRO A 191 -7.82 15.71 -27.57
C PRO A 191 -9.10 15.93 -26.76
N SER A 192 -10.17 16.37 -27.41
CA SER A 192 -11.44 16.66 -26.74
C SER A 192 -12.20 15.39 -26.29
N ASP A 193 -11.80 14.23 -26.78
CA ASP A 193 -12.35 12.91 -26.44
C ASP A 193 -11.65 12.25 -25.24
N LEU A 194 -10.69 12.94 -24.61
CA LEU A 194 -10.11 12.47 -23.37
C LEU A 194 -11.14 12.55 -22.24
N PRO A 195 -11.23 11.52 -21.38
CA PRO A 195 -12.05 11.60 -20.18
C PRO A 195 -11.53 12.69 -19.24
N THR A 196 -12.37 13.12 -18.31
CA THR A 196 -11.92 14.02 -17.25
C THR A 196 -11.06 13.23 -16.27
N PHE A 197 -9.84 13.71 -16.01
CA PHE A 197 -8.91 13.14 -15.02
C PHE A 197 -8.30 14.26 -14.18
N LEU A 198 -7.83 13.92 -12.99
CA LEU A 198 -7.31 14.93 -12.04
C LEU A 198 -5.80 15.10 -12.11
N ASN A 199 -5.04 14.02 -12.25
CA ASN A 199 -3.58 14.08 -12.21
C ASN A 199 -2.92 13.53 -13.47
N GLY A 200 -3.21 12.28 -13.83
CA GLY A 200 -2.62 11.61 -14.98
C GLY A 200 -3.63 10.76 -15.72
N PHE A 201 -3.28 10.43 -16.95
CA PHE A 201 -4.04 9.55 -17.82
C PHE A 201 -3.15 8.97 -18.91
N GLN A 202 -3.21 7.64 -19.08
CA GLN A 202 -2.51 6.93 -20.14
C GLN A 202 -3.49 6.46 -21.21
N ARG A 203 -3.16 6.66 -22.49
CA ARG A 203 -3.88 6.10 -23.63
C ARG A 203 -2.92 5.78 -24.76
N SER A 204 -2.84 4.51 -25.15
CA SER A 204 -1.87 4.05 -26.17
C SER A 204 -0.44 4.48 -25.82
N ALA A 205 0.28 5.11 -26.73
CA ALA A 205 1.64 5.61 -26.53
C ALA A 205 1.69 7.03 -25.91
N GLU A 206 0.61 7.50 -25.30
CA GLU A 206 0.52 8.89 -24.81
C GLU A 206 0.19 8.94 -23.31
N LEU A 207 0.84 9.87 -22.61
CA LEU A 207 0.65 10.16 -21.19
C LEU A 207 0.27 11.64 -21.03
N TRP A 208 -0.86 11.94 -20.39
CA TRP A 208 -1.23 13.30 -19.98
C TRP A 208 -1.05 13.43 -18.48
N LEU A 209 -0.20 14.36 -18.05
CA LEU A 209 0.19 14.53 -16.66
C LEU A 209 0.00 15.99 -16.27
N TYR A 210 -0.78 16.27 -15.25
CA TYR A 210 -0.78 17.59 -14.65
C TYR A 210 0.40 17.79 -13.73
N ARG A 211 0.94 19.04 -13.69
CA ARG A 211 1.99 19.42 -12.76
C ARG A 211 1.62 19.04 -11.32
N GLN A 212 2.56 18.41 -10.62
CA GLN A 212 2.39 17.98 -9.23
C GLN A 212 3.13 18.92 -8.26
N PRO A 213 2.71 18.96 -6.97
CA PRO A 213 3.26 19.91 -6.00
C PRO A 213 4.70 19.60 -5.58
N THR A 214 5.20 18.39 -5.79
CA THR A 214 6.57 17.99 -5.45
C THR A 214 7.22 17.18 -6.57
N GLU A 215 8.56 17.25 -6.64
CA GLU A 215 9.35 16.49 -7.61
C GLU A 215 9.13 14.98 -7.46
N TYR A 216 9.12 14.47 -6.23
CA TYR A 216 8.84 13.06 -5.95
C TYR A 216 7.50 12.64 -6.56
N TYR A 217 6.44 13.40 -6.29
CA TYR A 217 5.10 13.05 -6.77
C TYR A 217 4.96 13.23 -8.29
N GLN A 218 5.72 14.16 -8.89
CA GLN A 218 5.79 14.33 -10.34
C GLN A 218 6.47 13.12 -11.00
N ARG A 219 7.60 12.64 -10.44
CA ARG A 219 8.26 11.40 -10.91
C ARG A 219 7.36 10.18 -10.70
N LEU A 220 6.72 10.08 -9.51
CA LEU A 220 5.79 9.01 -9.21
C LEU A 220 4.67 8.92 -10.25
N LEU A 221 4.05 10.05 -10.60
CA LEU A 221 2.95 10.08 -11.57
C LEU A 221 3.42 9.65 -12.96
N LEU A 222 4.59 10.12 -13.40
CA LEU A 222 5.19 9.70 -14.68
C LEU A 222 5.46 8.19 -14.70
N LEU A 223 6.02 7.64 -13.63
CA LEU A 223 6.34 6.22 -13.50
C LEU A 223 5.07 5.35 -13.43
N HIS A 224 4.05 5.83 -12.74
CA HIS A 224 2.74 5.19 -12.61
C HIS A 224 2.06 5.05 -13.97
N GLU A 225 1.88 6.17 -14.69
CA GLU A 225 1.27 6.17 -16.03
C GLU A 225 2.16 5.44 -17.06
N GLY A 226 3.48 5.56 -16.91
CA GLY A 226 4.45 4.79 -17.70
C GLY A 226 4.31 3.29 -17.50
N THR A 227 4.05 2.85 -16.27
CA THR A 227 3.79 1.44 -15.95
C THR A 227 2.54 0.92 -16.67
N HIS A 228 1.44 1.69 -16.69
CA HIS A 228 0.26 1.33 -17.47
C HIS A 228 0.58 1.19 -18.96
N GLY A 229 1.33 2.15 -19.51
CA GLY A 229 1.79 2.11 -20.92
C GLY A 229 2.64 0.88 -21.21
N PHE A 230 3.58 0.55 -20.33
CA PHE A 230 4.43 -0.64 -20.47
C PHE A 230 3.61 -1.94 -20.39
N MET A 231 2.69 -2.06 -19.44
CA MET A 231 1.82 -3.23 -19.32
C MET A 231 0.95 -3.42 -20.57
N HIS A 232 0.36 -2.37 -21.09
CA HIS A 232 -0.41 -2.44 -22.33
C HIS A 232 0.42 -2.89 -23.51
N TRP A 233 1.63 -2.33 -23.65
CA TRP A 233 2.53 -2.68 -24.75
C TRP A 233 3.07 -4.11 -24.61
N ALA A 234 3.63 -4.47 -23.45
CA ALA A 234 4.36 -5.72 -23.27
C ALA A 234 3.43 -6.92 -23.02
N LEU A 235 2.35 -6.72 -22.22
CA LEU A 235 1.45 -7.80 -21.79
C LEU A 235 0.15 -7.82 -22.60
N GLY A 236 -0.18 -6.74 -23.30
CA GLY A 236 -1.42 -6.57 -24.06
C GLY A 236 -2.67 -6.45 -23.18
N GLY A 237 -2.50 -6.08 -21.91
CA GLY A 237 -3.54 -5.85 -20.92
C GLY A 237 -2.95 -5.50 -19.57
N THR A 238 -3.79 -5.01 -18.65
CA THR A 238 -3.37 -4.54 -17.32
C THR A 238 -3.94 -5.36 -16.17
N GLY A 239 -4.85 -6.30 -16.46
CA GLY A 239 -5.58 -7.04 -15.43
C GLY A 239 -6.69 -6.19 -14.78
N PRO A 240 -7.31 -6.68 -13.69
CA PRO A 240 -8.37 -5.98 -12.97
C PRO A 240 -7.83 -4.75 -12.21
N PRO A 241 -8.73 -3.80 -11.82
CA PRO A 241 -8.34 -2.55 -11.15
C PRO A 241 -7.38 -2.73 -9.97
N TRP A 242 -7.62 -3.72 -9.11
CA TRP A 242 -6.77 -3.94 -7.94
C TRP A 242 -5.32 -4.30 -8.29
N TYR A 243 -5.13 -5.08 -9.36
CA TYR A 243 -3.79 -5.48 -9.83
C TYR A 243 -3.14 -4.36 -10.64
N MET A 244 -3.89 -3.80 -11.57
CA MET A 244 -3.44 -2.73 -12.46
C MET A 244 -2.94 -1.53 -11.66
N GLU A 245 -3.78 -0.97 -10.78
CA GLU A 245 -3.40 0.18 -9.94
C GLU A 245 -2.38 -0.21 -8.87
N GLY A 246 -2.52 -1.44 -8.33
CA GLY A 246 -1.58 -1.95 -7.34
C GLY A 246 -0.15 -2.03 -7.87
N VAL A 247 0.03 -2.55 -9.07
CA VAL A 247 1.35 -2.66 -9.71
C VAL A 247 1.87 -1.29 -10.18
N ALA A 248 1.00 -0.42 -10.72
CA ALA A 248 1.40 0.93 -11.12
C ALA A 248 1.84 1.78 -9.91
N GLU A 249 1.11 1.73 -8.80
CA GLU A 249 1.49 2.38 -7.54
C GLU A 249 2.77 1.77 -6.95
N LEU A 250 2.93 0.44 -7.02
CA LEU A 250 4.10 -0.26 -6.53
C LEU A 250 5.37 0.16 -7.30
N LEU A 251 5.31 0.18 -8.63
CA LEU A 251 6.43 0.58 -9.48
C LEU A 251 6.58 2.10 -9.59
N GLY A 252 5.52 2.86 -9.25
CA GLY A 252 5.59 4.30 -9.07
C GLY A 252 6.31 4.71 -7.79
N THR A 253 6.23 3.91 -6.70
CA THR A 253 7.04 4.17 -5.50
C THR A 253 8.50 3.87 -5.78
N HIS A 254 9.36 4.88 -5.56
CA HIS A 254 10.75 4.83 -5.98
C HIS A 254 11.69 5.52 -4.99
N SER A 255 12.95 5.16 -5.05
CA SER A 255 14.07 5.96 -4.56
C SER A 255 14.75 6.66 -5.74
N TRP A 256 15.06 7.94 -5.57
CA TRP A 256 15.82 8.75 -6.53
C TRP A 256 16.95 9.44 -5.79
N GLN A 257 18.17 8.98 -5.97
CA GLN A 257 19.35 9.51 -5.30
C GLN A 257 20.53 9.52 -6.27
N ASP A 258 21.21 10.64 -6.37
CA ASP A 258 22.44 10.80 -7.19
C ASP A 258 22.29 10.32 -8.64
N GLY A 259 21.12 10.55 -9.25
CA GLY A 259 20.83 10.09 -10.61
C GLY A 259 20.56 8.59 -10.75
N GLN A 260 20.36 7.88 -9.64
CA GLN A 260 20.01 6.47 -9.61
C GLN A 260 18.54 6.30 -9.26
N LEU A 261 17.82 5.54 -10.05
CA LEU A 261 16.43 5.18 -9.86
C LEU A 261 16.32 3.74 -9.34
N ALA A 262 15.58 3.54 -8.25
CA ALA A 262 15.13 2.21 -7.83
C ALA A 262 13.60 2.21 -7.72
N LEU A 263 12.93 1.44 -8.58
CA LEU A 263 11.48 1.21 -8.52
C LEU A 263 11.13 0.19 -7.43
N ASN A 264 9.83 0.09 -7.10
CA ASN A 264 9.34 -0.85 -6.10
C ASN A 264 10.06 -0.67 -4.74
N HIS A 265 10.31 0.58 -4.38
CA HIS A 265 10.98 0.93 -3.14
C HIS A 265 9.96 1.21 -2.05
N PHE A 266 9.95 0.40 -0.98
CA PHE A 266 9.02 0.65 0.14
C PHE A 266 9.38 1.96 0.82
N PRO A 267 8.43 2.90 1.04
CA PRO A 267 8.74 4.22 1.60
C PRO A 267 9.38 4.16 2.98
N GLU A 268 10.59 4.68 3.12
CA GLU A 268 11.35 4.68 4.38
C GLU A 268 10.87 5.75 5.36
N SER A 269 10.41 6.89 4.85
CA SER A 269 9.90 7.99 5.66
C SER A 269 8.85 8.81 4.90
N LYS A 270 8.10 9.61 5.65
CA LYS A 270 7.15 10.57 5.08
C LYS A 270 7.86 11.67 4.28
N GLU A 271 9.04 12.06 4.73
CA GLU A 271 9.88 13.08 4.12
C GLU A 271 10.48 12.61 2.79
N ALA A 272 10.81 11.32 2.67
CA ALA A 272 11.28 10.72 1.43
C ALA A 272 10.19 10.63 0.34
N THR A 273 8.91 10.61 0.74
CA THR A 273 7.76 10.47 -0.17
C THR A 273 6.71 11.57 0.02
N PRO A 274 7.11 12.85 -0.19
CA PRO A 274 6.20 13.98 0.05
C PRO A 274 4.98 13.91 -0.86
N HIS A 275 3.80 14.18 -0.28
CA HIS A 275 2.46 14.12 -0.90
C HIS A 275 1.94 12.72 -1.30
N TRP A 276 2.72 11.65 -1.15
CA TRP A 276 2.26 10.31 -1.49
C TRP A 276 1.15 9.77 -0.56
N GLY A 277 1.34 9.78 0.74
CA GLY A 277 0.32 9.63 1.79
C GLY A 277 -0.43 8.29 1.90
N ARG A 278 -0.09 7.22 1.16
CA ARG A 278 -0.84 5.94 1.16
C ARG A 278 -0.87 5.27 2.54
N ILE A 279 0.27 5.21 3.22
CA ILE A 279 0.37 4.68 4.60
C ILE A 279 -0.55 5.46 5.55
N LYS A 280 -0.61 6.78 5.44
CA LYS A 280 -1.50 7.62 6.27
C LYS A 280 -2.98 7.27 6.06
N VAL A 281 -3.40 7.03 4.81
CA VAL A 281 -4.78 6.64 4.48
C VAL A 281 -5.10 5.31 5.13
N ILE A 282 -4.26 4.29 4.94
CA ILE A 282 -4.45 2.94 5.49
C ILE A 282 -4.52 2.97 7.02
N LYS A 283 -3.59 3.67 7.68
CA LYS A 283 -3.60 3.81 9.15
C LYS A 283 -4.88 4.45 9.64
N LYS A 284 -5.33 5.55 9.01
CA LYS A 284 -6.57 6.24 9.37
C LYS A 284 -7.79 5.32 9.25
N GLU A 285 -7.91 4.57 8.16
CA GLU A 285 -9.03 3.64 7.96
C GLU A 285 -8.95 2.44 8.92
N THR A 286 -7.77 1.93 9.18
CA THR A 286 -7.55 0.85 10.15
C THR A 286 -7.95 1.28 11.58
N GLU A 287 -7.56 2.48 12.00
CA GLU A 287 -7.93 3.07 13.29
C GLU A 287 -9.45 3.32 13.39
N ALA A 288 -10.09 3.63 12.28
CA ALA A 288 -11.55 3.79 12.18
C ALA A 288 -12.31 2.44 12.10
N GLY A 289 -11.62 1.30 12.13
CA GLY A 289 -12.23 -0.03 11.96
C GLY A 289 -12.72 -0.32 10.55
N GLN A 290 -12.18 0.38 9.54
CA GLN A 290 -12.53 0.28 8.11
C GLN A 290 -11.41 -0.38 7.27
N ALA A 291 -10.50 -1.11 7.93
CA ALA A 291 -9.47 -1.86 7.25
C ALA A 291 -10.07 -2.84 6.23
N LYS A 292 -9.49 -2.90 5.04
CA LYS A 292 -9.97 -3.77 3.96
C LYS A 292 -9.32 -5.15 4.02
N SER A 293 -10.11 -6.18 3.77
CA SER A 293 -9.58 -7.51 3.45
C SER A 293 -9.04 -7.55 2.02
N ILE A 294 -8.21 -8.54 1.73
CA ILE A 294 -7.69 -8.75 0.36
C ILE A 294 -8.85 -8.99 -0.61
N GLU A 295 -9.85 -9.77 -0.20
CA GLU A 295 -11.03 -10.07 -1.01
C GLU A 295 -11.88 -8.84 -1.33
N GLU A 296 -11.97 -7.87 -0.39
CA GLU A 296 -12.64 -6.59 -0.65
C GLU A 296 -11.87 -5.77 -1.69
N ILE A 297 -10.53 -5.73 -1.59
CA ILE A 297 -9.67 -5.04 -2.54
C ILE A 297 -9.78 -5.67 -3.94
N MET A 298 -9.77 -7.00 -4.03
CA MET A 298 -9.91 -7.72 -5.29
C MET A 298 -11.25 -7.52 -5.99
N ARG A 299 -12.27 -7.01 -5.29
CA ARG A 299 -13.60 -6.69 -5.83
C ARG A 299 -13.75 -5.23 -6.27
N TYR A 300 -12.70 -4.42 -6.19
CA TYR A 300 -12.77 -3.06 -6.70
C TYR A 300 -13.15 -3.07 -8.19
N ASP A 301 -14.16 -2.27 -8.50
CA ASP A 301 -14.64 -2.04 -9.85
C ASP A 301 -13.92 -0.85 -10.52
N THR A 302 -14.29 -0.57 -11.74
CA THR A 302 -13.73 0.54 -12.52
C THR A 302 -13.99 1.92 -11.91
N ASN A 303 -14.94 2.06 -10.98
CA ASN A 303 -15.22 3.33 -10.29
C ASN A 303 -14.33 3.56 -9.08
N ALA A 304 -13.55 2.55 -8.67
CA ALA A 304 -12.61 2.68 -7.56
C ALA A 304 -11.60 3.84 -7.77
N HIS A 305 -11.22 4.10 -9.04
CA HIS A 305 -10.30 5.18 -9.42
C HIS A 305 -10.84 6.61 -9.15
N LEU A 306 -12.12 6.78 -8.88
CA LEU A 306 -12.71 8.07 -8.51
C LEU A 306 -12.44 8.48 -7.06
N ARG A 307 -11.79 7.62 -6.27
CA ARG A 307 -11.51 7.82 -4.83
C ARG A 307 -10.03 7.56 -4.53
N VAL A 308 -9.53 8.18 -3.48
CA VAL A 308 -8.10 8.09 -3.11
C VAL A 308 -7.76 6.80 -2.35
N GLU A 309 -8.67 6.32 -1.51
CA GLU A 309 -8.43 5.16 -0.65
C GLU A 309 -8.17 3.86 -1.43
N PRO A 310 -8.82 3.54 -2.57
CA PRO A 310 -8.54 2.33 -3.32
C PRO A 310 -7.08 2.24 -3.80
N TYR A 311 -6.47 3.36 -4.19
CA TYR A 311 -5.05 3.38 -4.59
C TYR A 311 -4.14 2.95 -3.44
N ALA A 312 -4.43 3.43 -2.22
CA ALA A 312 -3.67 3.05 -1.05
C ALA A 312 -3.79 1.54 -0.76
N TRP A 313 -5.00 1.00 -0.85
CA TRP A 313 -5.24 -0.43 -0.62
C TRP A 313 -4.71 -1.32 -1.73
N CYS A 314 -4.81 -0.90 -3.01
CA CYS A 314 -4.22 -1.62 -4.15
C CYS A 314 -2.69 -1.65 -4.02
N TRP A 315 -2.05 -0.50 -3.71
CA TRP A 315 -0.63 -0.45 -3.41
C TRP A 315 -0.24 -1.41 -2.28
N ALA A 316 -0.96 -1.38 -1.16
CA ALA A 316 -0.65 -2.22 -0.01
C ALA A 316 -0.77 -3.71 -0.36
N ALA A 317 -1.79 -4.12 -1.13
CA ALA A 317 -1.94 -5.49 -1.57
C ALA A 317 -0.79 -5.92 -2.50
N ALA A 318 -0.43 -5.07 -3.47
CA ALA A 318 0.70 -5.34 -4.36
C ALA A 318 2.03 -5.42 -3.59
N ALA A 319 2.29 -4.47 -2.67
CA ALA A 319 3.49 -4.48 -1.84
C ALA A 319 3.56 -5.72 -0.94
N PHE A 320 2.44 -6.11 -0.33
CA PHE A 320 2.35 -7.30 0.50
C PHE A 320 2.68 -8.58 -0.28
N PHE A 321 2.06 -8.78 -1.44
CA PHE A 321 2.28 -9.99 -2.22
C PHE A 321 3.65 -10.01 -2.89
N ASP A 322 4.09 -8.89 -3.45
CA ASP A 322 5.39 -8.81 -4.12
C ASP A 322 6.57 -8.81 -3.12
N GLY A 323 6.39 -8.18 -1.96
CA GLY A 323 7.41 -8.14 -0.90
C GLY A 323 7.58 -9.45 -0.15
N ASN A 324 6.51 -10.26 -0.02
CA ASN A 324 6.56 -11.50 0.73
C ASN A 324 7.17 -12.67 -0.08
N PRO A 325 8.29 -13.26 0.38
CA PRO A 325 8.97 -14.33 -0.35
C PRO A 325 8.09 -15.55 -0.70
N ALA A 326 7.11 -15.86 0.15
CA ALA A 326 6.22 -17.01 -0.05
C ALA A 326 5.19 -16.78 -1.17
N TYR A 327 4.81 -15.54 -1.45
CA TYR A 327 3.71 -15.21 -2.37
C TYR A 327 4.17 -14.52 -3.65
N ARG A 328 5.38 -13.94 -3.65
CA ARG A 328 5.95 -13.17 -4.77
C ARG A 328 5.84 -13.90 -6.10
N ALA A 329 6.24 -15.16 -6.15
CA ALA A 329 6.24 -15.92 -7.39
C ALA A 329 4.83 -16.06 -7.98
N ALA A 330 3.83 -16.37 -7.16
CA ALA A 330 2.44 -16.47 -7.60
C ALA A 330 1.89 -15.11 -8.05
N PHE A 331 2.20 -14.04 -7.33
CA PHE A 331 1.79 -12.68 -7.70
C PHE A 331 2.41 -12.24 -9.04
N ARG A 332 3.71 -12.47 -9.24
CA ARG A 332 4.40 -12.15 -10.50
C ARG A 332 3.87 -12.94 -11.69
N GLN A 333 3.41 -14.18 -11.51
CA GLN A 333 2.82 -14.98 -12.59
C GLN A 333 1.50 -14.38 -13.12
N LEU A 334 0.83 -13.51 -12.38
CA LEU A 334 -0.40 -12.84 -12.81
C LEU A 334 -0.23 -11.99 -14.06
N GLN A 335 0.98 -11.52 -14.36
CA GLN A 335 1.29 -10.80 -15.61
C GLN A 335 0.89 -11.59 -16.87
N LYS A 336 0.89 -12.93 -16.82
CA LYS A 336 0.48 -13.79 -17.95
C LYS A 336 -1.03 -13.83 -18.17
N ARG A 337 -1.81 -13.26 -17.25
CA ARG A 337 -3.27 -13.31 -17.20
C ARG A 337 -3.95 -11.94 -17.34
N THR A 338 -3.17 -10.90 -17.64
CA THR A 338 -3.66 -9.50 -17.69
C THR A 338 -4.77 -9.23 -18.70
N ARG A 339 -5.09 -10.21 -19.56
CA ARG A 339 -6.20 -10.18 -20.52
C ARG A 339 -7.44 -10.94 -20.03
N ASP A 340 -7.37 -11.58 -18.88
CA ASP A 340 -8.51 -12.30 -18.31
C ASP A 340 -9.54 -11.31 -17.76
N GLU A 341 -10.80 -11.72 -17.76
CA GLU A 341 -11.85 -10.99 -17.06
C GLU A 341 -11.55 -10.92 -15.54
N THR A 342 -11.98 -9.84 -14.90
CA THR A 342 -11.67 -9.52 -13.48
C THR A 342 -11.88 -10.70 -12.54
N GLN A 343 -13.02 -11.38 -12.62
CA GLN A 343 -13.34 -12.49 -11.74
C GLN A 343 -12.47 -13.72 -12.03
N VAL A 344 -12.20 -14.01 -13.31
CA VAL A 344 -11.36 -15.13 -13.74
C VAL A 344 -9.92 -14.91 -13.26
N PHE A 345 -9.40 -13.69 -13.41
CA PHE A 345 -8.07 -13.30 -12.94
C PHE A 345 -7.92 -13.46 -11.43
N SER A 346 -8.83 -12.86 -10.65
CA SER A 346 -8.79 -12.88 -9.19
C SER A 346 -8.96 -14.31 -8.63
N ASN A 347 -9.89 -15.09 -9.20
CA ASN A 347 -10.07 -16.50 -8.82
C ASN A 347 -8.83 -17.35 -9.12
N ALA A 348 -8.17 -17.14 -10.26
CA ALA A 348 -6.96 -17.86 -10.60
C ALA A 348 -5.84 -17.60 -9.58
N PHE A 349 -5.69 -16.36 -9.12
CA PHE A 349 -4.74 -16.03 -8.07
C PHE A 349 -5.09 -16.69 -6.74
N GLN A 350 -6.34 -16.58 -6.28
CA GLN A 350 -6.79 -17.24 -5.05
C GLN A 350 -6.59 -18.74 -5.11
N ASN A 351 -6.92 -19.38 -6.23
CA ASN A 351 -6.75 -20.83 -6.41
C ASN A 351 -5.28 -21.24 -6.39
N SER A 352 -4.36 -20.43 -6.95
CA SER A 352 -2.93 -20.73 -6.92
C SER A 352 -2.33 -20.71 -5.51
N LEU A 353 -2.99 -20.04 -4.57
CA LEU A 353 -2.59 -19.90 -3.17
C LEU A 353 -3.63 -20.47 -2.19
N SER A 354 -4.53 -21.35 -2.66
CA SER A 354 -5.68 -21.81 -1.86
C SER A 354 -5.28 -22.44 -0.53
N ASN A 355 -4.21 -23.23 -0.50
CA ASN A 355 -3.69 -23.85 0.73
C ASN A 355 -3.07 -22.85 1.71
N GLU A 356 -2.69 -21.69 1.22
CA GLU A 356 -2.07 -20.62 1.99
C GLU A 356 -3.05 -19.51 2.39
N TRP A 357 -4.30 -19.52 1.85
CA TRP A 357 -5.19 -18.37 1.92
C TRP A 357 -5.57 -17.97 3.35
N VAL A 358 -5.72 -18.93 4.26
CA VAL A 358 -5.97 -18.66 5.69
C VAL A 358 -4.77 -17.94 6.32
N HIS A 359 -3.55 -18.35 5.96
CA HIS A 359 -2.32 -17.73 6.46
C HIS A 359 -2.11 -16.34 5.84
N ILE A 360 -2.40 -16.18 4.54
CA ILE A 360 -2.40 -14.90 3.84
C ILE A 360 -3.30 -13.90 4.54
N THR A 361 -4.55 -14.27 4.81
CA THR A 361 -5.51 -13.39 5.51
C THR A 361 -4.98 -12.98 6.89
N ARG A 362 -4.36 -13.88 7.62
CA ARG A 362 -3.78 -13.61 8.94
C ARG A 362 -2.57 -12.68 8.86
N GLN A 363 -1.64 -12.93 7.93
CA GLN A 363 -0.48 -12.07 7.71
C GLN A 363 -0.89 -10.69 7.22
N TRP A 364 -1.90 -10.61 6.35
CA TRP A 364 -2.45 -9.34 5.88
C TRP A 364 -2.97 -8.48 7.02
N GLN A 365 -3.74 -9.06 7.97
CA GLN A 365 -4.19 -8.31 9.14
C GLN A 365 -3.03 -7.76 9.97
N VAL A 366 -1.98 -8.57 10.19
CA VAL A 366 -0.78 -8.14 10.92
C VAL A 366 -0.04 -7.05 10.16
N PHE A 367 0.12 -7.20 8.84
CA PHE A 367 0.74 -6.19 7.98
C PHE A 367 0.02 -4.85 8.06
N VAL A 368 -1.30 -4.84 7.89
CA VAL A 368 -2.12 -3.61 7.90
C VAL A 368 -2.08 -2.91 9.27
N ILE A 369 -2.22 -3.68 10.36
CA ILE A 369 -2.21 -3.13 11.73
C ILE A 369 -0.82 -2.58 12.09
N ASN A 370 0.24 -3.21 11.59
CA ASN A 370 1.63 -2.84 11.89
C ASN A 370 2.24 -1.89 10.86
N MET A 371 1.49 -1.51 9.84
CA MET A 371 2.02 -0.71 8.74
C MET A 371 2.62 0.61 9.21
N GLU A 372 3.85 0.85 8.81
CA GLU A 372 4.59 2.09 9.05
C GLU A 372 5.64 2.31 7.95
N TYR A 373 6.23 3.49 7.90
CA TYR A 373 7.34 3.76 7.00
C TYR A 373 8.54 2.88 7.35
N GLY A 374 9.23 2.37 6.33
CA GLY A 374 10.36 1.45 6.51
C GLY A 374 9.99 0.01 6.82
N TYR A 375 8.70 -0.37 6.78
CA TYR A 375 8.24 -1.73 7.06
C TYR A 375 8.97 -2.76 6.20
N ASP A 376 9.70 -3.68 6.82
CA ASP A 376 10.41 -4.77 6.14
C ASP A 376 9.48 -5.98 5.97
N ILE A 377 8.80 -6.05 4.82
CA ILE A 377 7.85 -7.13 4.51
C ILE A 377 8.55 -8.50 4.51
N GLN A 378 9.80 -8.55 4.08
CA GLN A 378 10.54 -9.81 4.00
C GLN A 378 10.89 -10.36 5.38
N ARG A 379 11.31 -9.50 6.33
CA ARG A 379 11.61 -9.90 7.70
C ARG A 379 10.36 -10.17 8.53
N GLU A 380 9.28 -9.47 8.24
CA GLU A 380 7.96 -9.68 8.88
C GLU A 380 7.17 -10.85 8.27
N ALA A 381 7.62 -11.45 7.16
CA ALA A 381 7.00 -12.67 6.63
C ALA A 381 7.04 -13.78 7.68
N PHE A 382 5.91 -14.47 7.88
CA PHE A 382 5.81 -15.51 8.89
C PHE A 382 6.74 -16.69 8.57
N ASP A 383 7.60 -17.03 9.54
CA ASP A 383 8.37 -18.27 9.50
C ASP A 383 7.48 -19.41 10.05
N ARG A 384 7.08 -20.32 9.18
CA ARG A 384 6.17 -21.43 9.49
C ARG A 384 6.91 -22.75 9.50
N LYS A 385 6.67 -23.54 10.53
CA LYS A 385 7.23 -24.88 10.70
C LYS A 385 6.12 -25.95 10.62
N PRO A 386 6.44 -27.18 10.21
CA PRO A 386 5.50 -28.28 10.28
C PRO A 386 4.95 -28.47 11.69
N THR A 387 3.64 -28.75 11.75
CA THR A 387 2.91 -28.88 13.02
C THR A 387 3.23 -30.21 13.70
N ALA A 388 3.55 -30.17 14.99
CA ALA A 388 3.76 -31.32 15.85
C ALA A 388 3.11 -31.13 17.22
N SER A 389 2.78 -32.23 17.88
CA SER A 389 2.40 -32.22 19.30
C SER A 389 3.62 -31.98 20.19
N LEU A 390 3.44 -31.23 21.28
CA LEU A 390 4.51 -31.00 22.23
C LEU A 390 4.94 -32.33 22.90
N PRO A 391 6.23 -32.71 22.85
CA PRO A 391 6.71 -33.95 23.49
C PRO A 391 6.56 -33.89 25.02
N ALA A 392 6.34 -35.05 25.66
CA ALA A 392 6.23 -35.14 27.12
C ALA A 392 7.50 -34.68 27.86
N ALA A 393 8.66 -34.79 27.23
CA ALA A 393 9.94 -34.30 27.77
C ALA A 393 10.14 -32.79 27.64
N GLY A 394 9.15 -32.07 27.07
CA GLY A 394 9.32 -30.69 26.69
C GLY A 394 10.17 -30.51 25.42
N VAL A 395 10.42 -29.26 25.05
CA VAL A 395 11.12 -28.93 23.80
C VAL A 395 11.93 -27.65 23.95
N GLN A 396 13.01 -27.56 23.19
CA GLN A 396 13.74 -26.31 22.94
C GLN A 396 13.30 -25.71 21.59
N ILE A 397 12.94 -24.43 21.59
CA ILE A 397 12.51 -23.67 20.42
C ILE A 397 13.49 -22.54 20.22
N THR A 398 14.00 -22.37 19.00
CA THR A 398 14.88 -21.25 18.65
C THR A 398 14.13 -20.30 17.73
N ILE A 399 14.22 -18.99 18.03
CA ILE A 399 13.72 -17.90 17.19
C ILE A 399 14.81 -16.87 16.93
N ALA A 400 14.78 -16.23 15.78
CA ALA A 400 15.68 -15.14 15.40
C ALA A 400 15.15 -13.79 15.89
N ALA A 401 16.04 -12.91 16.33
CA ALA A 401 15.65 -11.59 16.83
C ALA A 401 15.29 -10.61 15.70
N ASP A 402 15.80 -10.84 14.49
CA ASP A 402 15.63 -10.01 13.30
C ASP A 402 14.43 -10.43 12.41
N ARG A 403 13.51 -11.23 12.96
CA ARG A 403 12.33 -11.73 12.27
C ARG A 403 11.04 -11.36 12.98
N GLY A 404 9.96 -11.24 12.20
CA GLY A 404 8.61 -11.10 12.70
C GLY A 404 8.11 -12.36 13.42
N TRP A 405 6.87 -12.75 13.16
CA TRP A 405 6.27 -13.92 13.82
C TRP A 405 6.84 -15.24 13.30
N GLN A 406 7.31 -16.07 14.23
CA GLN A 406 7.92 -17.37 13.98
C GLN A 406 7.13 -18.47 14.69
N SER A 407 6.70 -19.48 13.93
CA SER A 407 6.05 -20.66 14.49
C SER A 407 7.03 -21.47 15.33
N SER A 408 6.61 -21.93 16.49
CA SER A 408 7.35 -22.90 17.27
C SER A 408 7.42 -24.28 16.61
N GLY A 409 6.44 -24.61 15.77
CA GLY A 409 6.18 -25.94 15.25
C GLY A 409 5.33 -26.82 16.20
N TYR A 410 4.92 -26.30 17.38
CA TYR A 410 4.21 -27.08 18.38
C TYR A 410 2.83 -26.51 18.71
N VAL A 411 1.84 -27.39 18.78
CA VAL A 411 0.49 -27.07 19.23
C VAL A 411 0.42 -27.17 20.76
N LEU A 412 -0.14 -26.14 21.38
CA LEU A 412 -0.53 -26.14 22.78
C LEU A 412 -2.02 -26.48 22.88
N GLU A 413 -2.39 -27.32 23.86
CA GLU A 413 -3.75 -27.85 24.02
C GLU A 413 -4.55 -27.03 25.03
N ALA A 414 -5.81 -26.73 24.72
CA ALA A 414 -6.73 -26.04 25.63
C ALA A 414 -6.92 -26.81 26.95
N GLY A 415 -7.00 -26.10 28.04
CA GLY A 415 -7.17 -26.66 29.40
C GLY A 415 -5.87 -27.18 30.04
N GLN A 416 -4.74 -27.19 29.31
CA GLN A 416 -3.42 -27.49 29.86
C GLN A 416 -2.72 -26.23 30.31
N THR A 417 -1.88 -26.35 31.36
CA THR A 417 -0.98 -25.28 31.80
C THR A 417 0.41 -25.55 31.24
N TYR A 418 0.98 -24.56 30.57
CA TYR A 418 2.33 -24.63 30.02
C TYR A 418 3.23 -23.62 30.69
N LYS A 419 4.45 -24.05 30.96
CA LYS A 419 5.54 -23.20 31.40
C LYS A 419 6.44 -22.92 30.20
N ILE A 420 6.70 -21.63 29.92
CA ILE A 420 7.66 -21.21 28.90
C ILE A 420 8.78 -20.47 29.61
N GLU A 421 10.01 -20.86 29.41
CA GLU A 421 11.20 -20.21 29.96
C GLU A 421 12.11 -19.76 28.83
N ALA A 422 12.54 -18.50 28.87
CA ALA A 422 13.43 -17.92 27.88
C ALA A 422 14.66 -17.31 28.56
N SER A 423 15.83 -17.49 27.96
CA SER A 423 17.09 -17.00 28.50
C SER A 423 18.05 -16.54 27.41
N GLY A 424 19.13 -15.86 27.83
CA GLY A 424 20.20 -15.40 26.97
C GLY A 424 20.00 -13.95 26.48
N ARG A 425 20.91 -13.45 25.62
CA ARG A 425 20.98 -12.05 25.18
C ARG A 425 21.00 -11.95 23.67
N TYR A 426 20.40 -10.90 23.12
CA TYR A 426 20.33 -10.56 21.69
C TYR A 426 20.46 -9.06 21.50
N GLN A 427 20.81 -8.69 20.29
CA GLN A 427 20.91 -7.31 19.86
C GLN A 427 19.55 -6.83 19.34
N VAL A 428 19.15 -5.61 19.73
CA VAL A 428 17.92 -4.93 19.26
C VAL A 428 18.20 -3.54 18.69
N ASP A 429 19.45 -3.13 18.61
CA ASP A 429 19.86 -1.91 17.93
C ASP A 429 21.38 -1.93 17.71
N ASN A 430 21.87 -1.33 16.61
CA ASN A 430 23.29 -1.16 16.33
C ASN A 430 23.63 0.18 15.65
N GLN A 431 22.70 1.11 15.59
CA GLN A 431 22.88 2.35 14.83
C GLN A 431 23.99 3.24 15.40
N THR A 432 24.04 3.42 16.73
CA THR A 432 25.10 4.21 17.39
C THR A 432 25.98 3.34 18.30
N LYS A 433 25.39 2.41 18.99
CA LYS A 433 26.04 1.38 19.80
C LYS A 433 25.14 0.17 19.88
N ILE A 434 25.75 -1.00 20.08
CA ILE A 434 24.98 -2.24 20.21
C ILE A 434 24.17 -2.21 21.53
N TRP A 435 22.85 -2.38 21.38
CA TRP A 435 21.96 -2.57 22.51
C TRP A 435 21.67 -4.05 22.69
N TRP A 436 22.24 -4.59 23.76
CA TRP A 436 21.97 -5.96 24.17
C TRP A 436 20.73 -6.02 25.04
N CYS A 437 19.83 -6.96 24.73
CA CYS A 437 18.57 -7.18 25.40
C CYS A 437 18.46 -8.63 25.90
N GLU A 438 17.78 -8.83 27.02
CA GLU A 438 17.30 -10.12 27.52
C GLU A 438 15.78 -10.24 27.23
N PRO A 439 15.17 -11.44 27.38
CA PRO A 439 13.76 -11.62 27.03
C PRO A 439 12.76 -10.70 27.74
N ASN A 440 13.11 -10.08 28.85
CA ASN A 440 12.28 -9.06 29.53
C ASN A 440 12.27 -7.68 28.84
N GLY A 441 13.06 -7.51 27.80
CA GLY A 441 13.11 -6.24 27.07
C GLY A 441 13.91 -5.15 27.78
N ILE A 442 13.94 -3.97 27.15
CA ILE A 442 14.63 -2.77 27.64
C ILE A 442 13.58 -1.75 28.09
N THR A 443 13.62 -1.32 29.35
CA THR A 443 12.58 -0.46 29.93
C THR A 443 12.74 1.03 29.65
N ILE A 444 13.77 1.43 28.92
CA ILE A 444 13.99 2.84 28.51
C ILE A 444 13.45 3.15 27.12
N ARG A 445 13.06 2.14 26.32
CA ARG A 445 12.43 2.27 25.00
C ARG A 445 11.27 1.30 24.88
N TYR A 446 10.19 1.74 24.28
CA TYR A 446 8.96 0.96 24.13
C TYR A 446 8.54 0.95 22.66
N HIS A 447 8.06 -0.20 22.22
CA HIS A 447 7.32 -0.34 20.96
C HIS A 447 5.92 -0.85 21.28
N ARG A 448 4.88 -0.16 20.80
CA ARG A 448 3.46 -0.50 21.02
C ARG A 448 3.06 -0.71 22.49
N GLY A 449 3.62 0.10 23.37
CA GLY A 449 3.25 0.12 24.79
C GLY A 449 3.91 -0.95 25.64
N VAL A 450 4.76 -1.82 25.07
CA VAL A 450 5.57 -2.80 25.80
C VAL A 450 7.06 -2.57 25.56
N PRO A 451 7.96 -3.02 26.46
CA PRO A 451 9.40 -2.79 26.32
C PRO A 451 9.95 -3.28 24.97
N LEU A 452 10.86 -2.50 24.39
CA LEU A 452 11.61 -2.91 23.22
C LEU A 452 12.37 -4.20 23.54
N GLY A 453 12.36 -5.15 22.61
CA GLY A 453 13.06 -6.41 22.77
C GLY A 453 12.40 -7.43 23.71
N ILE A 454 11.23 -7.16 24.29
CA ILE A 454 10.54 -8.17 25.11
C ILE A 454 10.07 -9.35 24.24
N LEU A 455 10.15 -10.56 24.76
CA LEU A 455 9.62 -11.74 24.11
C LEU A 455 8.09 -11.75 24.18
N LEU A 456 7.45 -11.87 23.04
CA LEU A 456 6.00 -11.97 22.85
C LEU A 456 5.61 -13.35 22.33
N GLY A 457 4.41 -13.81 22.71
CA GLY A 457 3.83 -15.04 22.22
C GLY A 457 2.36 -14.89 21.85
N SER A 458 1.88 -15.80 21.02
CA SER A 458 0.48 -15.90 20.68
C SER A 458 0.12 -17.33 20.27
N ILE A 459 -1.08 -17.79 20.62
CA ILE A 459 -1.59 -19.09 20.24
C ILE A 459 -2.61 -18.93 19.12
N VAL A 460 -2.38 -19.61 18.00
CA VAL A 460 -3.12 -19.46 16.76
C VAL A 460 -3.70 -20.79 16.29
N ASP A 461 -5.02 -20.85 16.12
CA ASP A 461 -5.68 -21.95 15.43
C ASP A 461 -5.43 -21.76 13.91
N GLU A 462 -4.48 -22.53 13.36
CA GLU A 462 -4.05 -22.35 11.97
C GLU A 462 -5.08 -22.81 10.95
N ASP A 463 -5.97 -23.72 11.34
CA ASP A 463 -7.00 -24.28 10.46
C ASP A 463 -8.20 -23.35 10.28
N LYS A 464 -8.33 -22.33 11.12
CA LYS A 464 -9.44 -21.37 11.06
C LYS A 464 -8.98 -20.03 10.54
N PRO A 465 -9.78 -19.37 9.67
CA PRO A 465 -9.52 -17.98 9.30
C PRO A 465 -9.52 -17.10 10.56
N PRO A 466 -8.69 -16.05 10.59
CA PRO A 466 -8.70 -15.11 11.69
C PRO A 466 -10.08 -14.44 11.77
N GLY A 467 -10.55 -14.14 12.99
CA GLY A 467 -11.72 -13.30 13.19
C GLY A 467 -11.46 -11.85 12.74
N SER A 468 -12.26 -10.93 13.26
CA SER A 468 -12.08 -9.50 12.98
C SER A 468 -10.68 -8.97 13.36
N LYS A 469 -10.00 -9.63 14.29
CA LYS A 469 -8.62 -9.33 14.70
C LYS A 469 -7.86 -10.62 14.96
N SER A 470 -6.70 -10.78 14.33
CA SER A 470 -5.79 -11.89 14.59
C SER A 470 -5.25 -11.84 16.01
N ALA A 471 -5.08 -13.01 16.66
CA ALA A 471 -4.41 -13.13 17.97
C ALA A 471 -2.98 -12.56 17.92
N LEU A 472 -2.30 -12.64 16.77
CA LEU A 472 -0.96 -12.05 16.58
C LEU A 472 -0.94 -10.52 16.64
N ALA A 473 -2.09 -9.87 16.52
CA ALA A 473 -2.20 -8.41 16.66
C ALA A 473 -2.34 -7.95 18.12
N THR A 474 -2.61 -8.89 19.04
CA THR A 474 -2.73 -8.64 20.49
C THR A 474 -2.00 -9.73 21.26
N PRO A 475 -0.66 -9.81 21.13
CA PRO A 475 0.13 -10.87 21.74
C PRO A 475 0.21 -10.77 23.25
N ASP A 476 0.48 -11.90 23.87
CA ASP A 476 0.80 -11.99 25.29
C ASP A 476 2.31 -11.73 25.52
N VAL A 477 2.62 -11.13 26.68
CA VAL A 477 4.01 -10.96 27.12
C VAL A 477 4.49 -12.24 27.77
N ILE A 478 5.56 -12.81 27.23
CA ILE A 478 6.25 -13.98 27.83
C ILE A 478 7.43 -13.51 28.72
N GLY A 479 8.22 -12.57 28.23
CA GLY A 479 9.43 -12.11 28.93
C GLY A 479 10.43 -13.25 29.14
N MET A 480 11.06 -13.33 30.32
CA MET A 480 11.94 -14.44 30.70
C MET A 480 11.19 -15.72 31.02
N GLY A 481 9.88 -15.66 31.23
CA GLY A 481 9.06 -16.84 31.42
C GLY A 481 7.64 -16.52 31.86
N VAL A 482 6.75 -17.43 31.53
CA VAL A 482 5.35 -17.40 31.91
C VAL A 482 4.87 -18.83 32.18
N GLU A 483 4.01 -18.97 33.16
CA GLU A 483 3.24 -20.20 33.37
C GLU A 483 1.77 -19.81 33.30
N SER A 484 1.05 -20.36 32.33
CA SER A 484 -0.32 -19.96 32.05
C SER A 484 -1.17 -21.13 31.52
N PRO A 485 -2.43 -21.21 31.92
CA PRO A 485 -3.37 -22.10 31.26
C PRO A 485 -3.66 -21.60 29.83
N VAL A 486 -3.77 -22.54 28.91
CA VAL A 486 -4.14 -22.29 27.51
C VAL A 486 -5.65 -22.39 27.37
N GLU A 487 -6.29 -21.32 26.96
CA GLU A 487 -7.75 -21.27 26.78
C GLU A 487 -8.21 -21.93 25.46
N ARG A 488 -7.39 -21.89 24.41
CA ARG A 488 -7.68 -22.40 23.07
C ARG A 488 -6.49 -23.14 22.51
N SER A 489 -6.73 -24.34 21.97
CA SER A 489 -5.68 -25.09 21.27
C SER A 489 -5.20 -24.32 20.04
N GLY A 490 -3.91 -24.39 19.77
CA GLY A 490 -3.33 -23.78 18.58
C GLY A 490 -1.80 -23.80 18.56
N MET A 491 -1.26 -23.42 17.43
CA MET A 491 0.17 -23.25 17.21
C MET A 491 0.72 -22.08 18.05
N LEU A 492 1.80 -22.31 18.78
CA LEU A 492 2.52 -21.25 19.47
C LEU A 492 3.38 -20.48 18.46
N TYR A 493 3.12 -19.19 18.34
CA TYR A 493 3.94 -18.21 17.60
C TYR A 493 4.69 -17.31 18.58
N LEU A 494 5.91 -16.96 18.21
CA LEU A 494 6.83 -16.17 19.02
C LEU A 494 7.46 -15.07 18.19
N ARG A 495 7.75 -13.91 18.81
CA ARG A 495 8.55 -12.83 18.22
C ARG A 495 9.24 -12.00 19.29
N ILE A 496 10.28 -11.31 18.90
CA ILE A 496 10.85 -10.21 19.70
C ILE A 496 10.10 -8.92 19.37
N ASN A 497 9.71 -8.16 20.38
CA ASN A 497 8.98 -6.90 20.21
C ASN A 497 9.89 -5.81 19.67
N ASP A 498 9.70 -5.47 18.41
CA ASP A 498 10.38 -4.35 17.76
C ASP A 498 9.54 -3.76 16.63
N SER A 499 9.96 -2.58 16.14
CA SER A 499 9.39 -1.95 14.96
C SER A 499 9.66 -2.80 13.72
N PRO A 500 8.65 -3.05 12.88
CA PRO A 500 8.85 -3.69 11.57
C PRO A 500 9.87 -2.99 10.67
N ALA A 501 10.14 -1.72 10.91
CA ALA A 501 11.13 -0.93 10.17
C ALA A 501 12.57 -1.07 10.73
N GLU A 502 12.73 -1.64 11.92
CA GLU A 502 14.02 -1.69 12.61
C GLU A 502 14.57 -3.13 12.76
N LEU A 503 13.86 -4.16 12.27
CA LEU A 503 14.28 -5.55 12.38
C LEU A 503 15.66 -5.83 11.79
N SER A 504 16.09 -5.08 10.78
CA SER A 504 17.39 -5.25 10.12
C SER A 504 18.58 -4.90 11.02
N ASN A 505 18.38 -4.13 12.11
CA ASN A 505 19.42 -3.78 13.07
C ASN A 505 19.50 -4.77 14.26
N ASN A 506 18.58 -5.74 14.30
CA ASN A 506 18.58 -6.82 15.29
C ASN A 506 19.51 -7.96 14.89
N ALA A 507 20.02 -8.71 15.86
CA ALA A 507 20.83 -9.89 15.61
C ALA A 507 20.80 -10.89 16.78
N GLY A 508 21.03 -12.15 16.45
CA GLY A 508 21.09 -13.26 17.39
C GLY A 508 19.80 -14.09 17.46
N GLU A 509 19.91 -15.25 18.06
CA GLU A 509 18.82 -16.22 18.20
C GLU A 509 18.48 -16.45 19.66
N ARG A 510 17.28 -16.94 19.93
CA ARG A 510 16.80 -17.28 21.27
C ARG A 510 16.35 -18.70 21.35
N THR A 511 16.79 -19.35 22.42
CA THR A 511 16.30 -20.66 22.79
C THR A 511 15.32 -20.52 23.95
N LEU A 512 14.14 -21.05 23.75
CA LEU A 512 13.10 -21.17 24.76
C LEU A 512 12.96 -22.63 25.16
N ASN A 513 12.73 -22.87 26.44
CA ASN A 513 12.36 -24.20 26.94
C ASN A 513 10.86 -24.19 27.24
N VAL A 514 10.16 -25.16 26.71
CA VAL A 514 8.73 -25.40 27.01
C VAL A 514 8.65 -26.77 27.64
N PRO A 515 8.87 -26.90 28.96
CA PRO A 515 8.61 -28.13 29.67
C PRO A 515 7.10 -28.41 29.70
N ARG A 516 6.74 -29.67 29.71
CA ARG A 516 5.35 -30.10 29.81
C ARG A 516 4.98 -30.34 31.27
#